data_351b0143c0433c52df2c206e53ccca66
#
_entry.id   351b0143c0433c52df2c206e53ccca66
#
_cell.length_a   1.000
_cell.length_b   1.000
_cell.length_c   1.000
_cell.angle_alpha   90.00
_cell.angle_beta   90.00
_cell.angle_gamma   90.00
#
_symmetry.space_group_name_H-M   'P 1'
#
loop_
_entity.id
_entity.type
_entity.pdbx_description
1 polymer ?
#
loop_
_entity_poly.entity_id
_entity_poly.type
_entity_poly.pdbx_seq_one_letter_code
_entity_poly.pdbx_strand_id
1 'polypeptide(L)'
;XDNILDTAGQKGTGKWTDITALNESVPLTLITESVFARCLSAEKDARIKCEKLFPPKKIHAPTEEEKSDMLTSLHDALYAAKIISYAQGFELIQKTGAHYDWNLDLGNIAMLWRGGXXXXSVRCFWIKSKMLMPETAICKTSSWIRISAQS
;
A
#
# COMPACT_ATOMS: atom_id res chain seq x y z
N UNK A 1 8.81 3.84 -21.13
CA UNK A 1 9.13 2.99 -20.88
C UNK A 1 10.42 2.64 -21.29
N ASP A 2 10.65 3.05 -22.32
CA ASP A 2 11.86 2.61 -23.02
C ASP A 2 13.16 2.84 -22.22
N ASN A 3 13.13 3.78 -21.31
CA ASN A 3 14.30 4.15 -20.50
C ASN A 3 14.27 3.54 -19.09
N ILE A 4 13.33 2.65 -18.83
CA ILE A 4 13.17 1.99 -17.52
C ILE A 4 13.57 0.54 -17.66
N LEU A 5 14.35 0.02 -16.73
CA LEU A 5 14.86 -1.35 -16.77
C LEU A 5 13.76 -2.42 -16.76
N ASP A 6 12.57 -2.08 -16.28
CA ASP A 6 11.43 -3.00 -16.17
C ASP A 6 11.78 -4.25 -15.33
N THR A 7 12.43 -4.01 -14.22
CA THR A 7 12.62 -5.05 -13.20
C THR A 7 12.84 -4.37 -11.85
N ALA A 8 12.21 -4.92 -10.83
CA ALA A 8 12.38 -4.46 -9.46
C ALA A 8 12.56 -5.68 -8.56
N GLY A 9 13.23 -5.50 -7.45
CA GLY A 9 13.42 -6.57 -6.47
C GLY A 9 13.08 -6.07 -5.09
N GLN A 10 13.08 -6.97 -4.13
CA GLN A 10 12.87 -6.62 -2.72
C GLN A 10 14.17 -6.80 -1.95
N LYS A 11 14.36 -6.03 -0.87
CA LYS A 11 15.58 -6.03 -0.05
C LYS A 11 15.38 -6.66 1.32
N GLY A 12 14.19 -7.18 1.60
CA GLY A 12 13.91 -7.95 2.81
C GLY A 12 13.04 -7.27 3.85
N THR A 13 12.95 -5.93 3.89
CA THR A 13 12.16 -5.23 4.93
C THR A 13 10.67 -5.53 4.79
N GLY A 14 10.16 -5.57 3.56
CA GLY A 14 8.77 -5.98 3.30
C GLY A 14 8.52 -7.42 3.73
N LYS A 15 9.41 -8.33 3.37
CA LYS A 15 9.33 -9.73 3.79
C LYS A 15 9.28 -9.86 5.32
N TRP A 16 10.14 -9.14 6.03
CA TRP A 16 10.13 -9.20 7.51
C TRP A 16 8.81 -8.67 8.07
N THR A 17 8.28 -7.61 7.49
CA THR A 17 6.99 -7.05 7.88
C THR A 17 5.88 -8.07 7.68
N ASP A 18 5.88 -8.76 6.53
CA ASP A 18 4.89 -9.80 6.20
C ASP A 18 4.95 -10.98 7.18
N ILE A 19 6.17 -11.47 7.48
CA ILE A 19 6.37 -12.56 8.44
C ILE A 19 5.82 -12.15 9.81
N THR A 20 6.14 -10.93 10.26
CA THR A 20 5.62 -10.42 11.54
C THR A 20 4.09 -10.36 11.51
N ALA A 21 3.51 -9.85 10.41
CA ALA A 21 2.06 -9.75 10.28
C ALA A 21 1.38 -11.14 10.36
N LEU A 22 1.98 -12.15 9.74
CA LEU A 22 1.46 -13.52 9.82
C LEU A 22 1.56 -14.06 11.25
N ASN A 23 2.68 -13.83 11.93
CA ASN A 23 2.86 -14.26 13.33
C ASN A 23 1.84 -13.60 14.27
N GLU A 24 1.53 -12.32 14.03
CA GLU A 24 0.60 -11.54 14.85
C GLU A 24 -0.86 -11.64 14.36
N SER A 25 -1.12 -12.43 13.31
CA SER A 25 -2.45 -12.59 12.70
C SER A 25 -3.06 -11.23 12.28
N VAL A 26 -2.23 -10.39 11.63
CA VAL A 26 -2.66 -9.09 11.11
C VAL A 26 -2.84 -9.20 9.58
N PRO A 27 -3.99 -8.78 9.02
CA PRO A 27 -4.21 -8.87 7.58
C PRO A 27 -3.50 -7.74 6.83
N LEU A 28 -2.21 -7.94 6.54
CA LEU A 28 -1.33 -6.96 5.89
C LEU A 28 -1.35 -7.11 4.36
N THR A 29 -2.54 -7.21 3.80
CA THR A 29 -2.74 -7.65 2.40
C THR A 29 -2.09 -6.74 1.37
N LEU A 30 -2.18 -5.41 1.53
CA LEU A 30 -1.67 -4.47 0.53
C LEU A 30 -0.14 -4.45 0.53
N ILE A 31 0.48 -4.46 1.70
CA ILE A 31 1.95 -4.46 1.82
C ILE A 31 2.51 -5.79 1.30
N THR A 32 1.89 -6.91 1.67
CA THR A 32 2.28 -8.25 1.22
C THR A 32 2.18 -8.36 -0.31
N GLU A 33 1.08 -7.87 -0.91
CA GLU A 33 0.92 -7.88 -2.36
C GLU A 33 2.03 -7.08 -3.05
N SER A 34 2.45 -5.95 -2.48
CA SER A 34 3.53 -5.17 -3.07
C SER A 34 4.88 -5.92 -3.02
N VAL A 35 5.12 -6.76 -2.02
CA VAL A 35 6.31 -7.62 -1.95
C VAL A 35 6.26 -8.67 -3.07
N PHE A 36 5.12 -9.35 -3.23
CA PHE A 36 4.96 -10.35 -4.29
C PHE A 36 5.06 -9.73 -5.68
N ALA A 37 4.47 -8.54 -5.88
CA ALA A 37 4.58 -7.82 -7.15
C ALA A 37 6.05 -7.53 -7.51
N ARG A 38 6.88 -7.19 -6.50
CA ARG A 38 8.31 -6.97 -6.72
C ARG A 38 9.04 -8.28 -7.04
N CYS A 39 8.64 -9.39 -6.42
CA CYS A 39 9.20 -10.72 -6.75
C CYS A 39 8.88 -11.08 -8.20
N LEU A 40 7.62 -10.92 -8.60
CA LEU A 40 7.20 -11.17 -9.99
C LEU A 40 7.94 -10.25 -10.97
N SER A 41 8.11 -8.98 -10.61
CA SER A 41 8.85 -8.02 -11.44
C SER A 41 10.30 -8.47 -11.68
N ALA A 42 10.93 -9.12 -10.69
CA ALA A 42 12.30 -9.62 -10.82
C ALA A 42 12.43 -10.77 -11.82
N GLU A 43 11.33 -11.47 -12.12
CA GLU A 43 11.33 -12.60 -13.06
C GLU A 43 11.19 -12.15 -14.52
N LYS A 44 12.02 -11.19 -14.94
CA LYS A 44 11.88 -10.56 -16.27
C LYS A 44 11.96 -11.56 -17.42
N ASP A 45 12.89 -12.51 -17.37
CA ASP A 45 13.05 -13.50 -18.44
C ASP A 45 11.81 -14.40 -18.58
N ALA A 46 11.20 -14.78 -17.47
CA ALA A 46 9.95 -15.54 -17.48
C ALA A 46 8.81 -14.71 -18.08
N ARG A 47 8.71 -13.43 -17.69
CA ARG A 47 7.67 -12.52 -18.23
C ARG A 47 7.82 -12.34 -19.74
N ILE A 48 9.05 -12.20 -20.25
CA ILE A 48 9.32 -12.08 -21.69
C ILE A 48 8.89 -13.37 -22.44
N LYS A 49 9.17 -14.55 -21.86
CA LYS A 49 8.74 -15.81 -22.45
C LYS A 49 7.19 -15.91 -22.50
N CYS A 50 6.54 -15.52 -21.39
CA CYS A 50 5.07 -15.55 -21.31
C CYS A 50 4.45 -14.57 -22.30
N GLU A 51 5.01 -13.39 -22.49
CA GLU A 51 4.51 -12.41 -23.46
C GLU A 51 4.49 -12.99 -24.89
N LYS A 52 5.50 -13.76 -25.26
CA LYS A 52 5.55 -14.39 -26.57
C LYS A 52 4.48 -15.49 -26.74
N LEU A 53 4.18 -16.21 -25.66
CA LEU A 53 3.17 -17.27 -25.68
C LEU A 53 1.74 -16.72 -25.59
N PHE A 54 1.57 -15.61 -24.89
CA PHE A 54 0.26 -15.00 -24.62
C PHE A 54 0.31 -13.52 -25.02
N PRO A 55 0.36 -13.21 -26.32
CA PRO A 55 0.50 -11.81 -26.74
C PRO A 55 -0.72 -10.98 -26.29
N PRO A 56 -0.49 -9.72 -25.92
CA PRO A 56 -1.57 -8.88 -25.43
C PRO A 56 -2.59 -8.60 -26.54
N LYS A 57 -3.85 -8.48 -26.16
CA LYS A 57 -4.91 -8.07 -27.09
C LYS A 57 -4.64 -6.63 -27.54
N LYS A 58 -4.96 -6.35 -28.80
CA LYS A 58 -4.91 -4.99 -29.31
C LYS A 58 -5.96 -4.15 -28.56
N ILE A 59 -5.50 -3.07 -27.98
CA ILE A 59 -6.35 -2.12 -27.26
C ILE A 59 -6.49 -0.88 -28.14
N HIS A 60 -7.69 -0.35 -28.26
CA HIS A 60 -7.87 0.91 -29.00
C HIS A 60 -7.19 2.06 -28.25
N ALA A 61 -6.73 3.07 -28.96
CA ALA A 61 -6.18 4.24 -28.33
C ALA A 61 -7.30 4.99 -27.58
N PRO A 62 -7.13 5.29 -26.31
CA PRO A 62 -8.19 5.93 -25.54
C PRO A 62 -8.48 7.35 -26.03
N THR A 63 -9.74 7.75 -25.96
CA THR A 63 -10.15 9.13 -26.21
C THR A 63 -9.64 10.05 -25.12
N GLU A 64 -9.71 11.36 -25.32
CA GLU A 64 -9.26 12.30 -24.28
C GLU A 64 -10.15 12.24 -23.03
N GLU A 65 -11.44 11.97 -23.18
CA GLU A 65 -12.36 11.76 -22.08
C GLU A 65 -11.96 10.52 -21.26
N GLU A 66 -11.76 9.39 -21.96
CA GLU A 66 -11.32 8.15 -21.30
C GLU A 66 -9.97 8.31 -20.57
N LYS A 67 -9.04 9.09 -21.13
CA LYS A 67 -7.77 9.41 -20.47
C LYS A 67 -7.99 10.22 -19.19
N SER A 68 -8.86 11.22 -19.24
CA SER A 68 -9.18 12.06 -18.09
C SER A 68 -9.78 11.23 -16.95
N ASP A 69 -10.75 10.39 -17.30
CA ASP A 69 -11.40 9.49 -16.33
C ASP A 69 -10.40 8.49 -15.72
N MET A 70 -9.54 7.94 -16.56
CA MET A 70 -8.50 7.01 -16.08
C MET A 70 -7.53 7.71 -15.12
N LEU A 71 -7.11 8.94 -15.43
CA LEU A 71 -6.21 9.70 -14.56
C LEU A 71 -6.86 10.01 -13.21
N THR A 72 -8.14 10.38 -13.22
CA THR A 72 -8.90 10.62 -11.99
C THR A 72 -8.98 9.33 -11.16
N SER A 73 -9.33 8.22 -11.79
CA SER A 73 -9.43 6.91 -11.13
C SER A 73 -8.08 6.47 -10.55
N LEU A 74 -6.99 6.67 -11.29
CA LEU A 74 -5.64 6.35 -10.80
C LEU A 74 -5.24 7.22 -9.61
N HIS A 75 -5.57 8.51 -9.66
CA HIS A 75 -5.33 9.43 -8.53
C HIS A 75 -6.04 8.93 -7.27
N ASP A 76 -7.32 8.62 -7.39
CA ASP A 76 -8.14 8.21 -6.25
C ASP A 76 -7.71 6.82 -5.73
N ALA A 77 -7.39 5.89 -6.63
CA ALA A 77 -6.88 4.58 -6.26
C ALA A 77 -5.56 4.68 -5.50
N LEU A 78 -4.63 5.52 -5.98
CA LEU A 78 -3.36 5.73 -5.30
C LEU A 78 -3.55 6.36 -3.93
N TYR A 79 -4.47 7.33 -3.82
CA TYR A 79 -4.78 7.98 -2.54
C TYR A 79 -5.35 6.96 -1.54
N ALA A 80 -6.32 6.14 -1.98
CA ALA A 80 -6.91 5.09 -1.15
C ALA A 80 -5.86 4.05 -0.74
N ALA A 81 -5.01 3.61 -1.66
CA ALA A 81 -3.95 2.65 -1.37
C ALA A 81 -2.97 3.17 -0.31
N LYS A 82 -2.63 4.46 -0.37
CA LYS A 82 -1.80 5.08 0.67
C LYS A 82 -2.45 5.01 2.05
N ILE A 83 -3.74 5.35 2.14
CA ILE A 83 -4.47 5.29 3.42
C ILE A 83 -4.45 3.86 3.96
N ILE A 84 -4.77 2.90 3.11
CA ILE A 84 -4.84 1.48 3.51
C ILE A 84 -3.48 0.97 3.96
N SER A 85 -2.40 1.29 3.24
CA SER A 85 -1.06 0.82 3.61
C SER A 85 -0.62 1.34 4.98
N TYR A 86 -0.91 2.61 5.28
CA TYR A 86 -0.63 3.17 6.61
C TYR A 86 -1.51 2.53 7.69
N ALA A 87 -2.81 2.34 7.41
CA ALA A 87 -3.72 1.72 8.36
C ALA A 87 -3.26 0.30 8.73
N GLN A 88 -2.91 -0.51 7.72
CA GLN A 88 -2.40 -1.86 7.95
C GLN A 88 -1.09 -1.86 8.73
N GLY A 89 -0.16 -0.96 8.39
CA GLY A 89 1.11 -0.83 9.11
C GLY A 89 0.92 -0.44 10.57
N PHE A 90 0.04 0.51 10.86
CA PHE A 90 -0.25 0.92 12.24
C PHE A 90 -0.98 -0.16 13.02
N GLU A 91 -1.88 -0.92 12.37
CA GLU A 91 -2.52 -2.07 13.01
C GLU A 91 -1.48 -3.10 13.45
N LEU A 92 -0.50 -3.39 12.58
CA LEU A 92 0.59 -4.31 12.92
C LEU A 92 1.39 -3.79 14.12
N ILE A 93 1.78 -2.50 14.10
CA ILE A 93 2.53 -1.89 15.21
C ILE A 93 1.73 -1.99 16.52
N GLN A 94 0.43 -1.68 16.46
CA GLN A 94 -0.45 -1.71 17.63
C GLN A 94 -0.58 -3.13 18.21
N LYS A 95 -0.86 -4.12 17.36
CA LYS A 95 -1.04 -5.52 17.83
C LYS A 95 0.26 -6.09 18.37
N THR A 96 1.38 -5.84 17.68
CA THR A 96 2.69 -6.28 18.16
C THR A 96 3.02 -5.59 19.50
N GLY A 97 2.76 -4.29 19.60
CA GLY A 97 2.99 -3.55 20.84
C GLY A 97 2.18 -4.10 22.01
N ALA A 98 0.93 -4.49 21.75
CA ALA A 98 0.08 -5.11 22.76
C ALA A 98 0.60 -6.50 23.16
N HIS A 99 1.08 -7.28 22.18
CA HIS A 99 1.64 -8.62 22.44
C HIS A 99 2.86 -8.57 23.36
N TYR A 100 3.72 -7.56 23.18
CA TYR A 100 4.95 -7.45 23.95
C TYR A 100 4.86 -6.42 25.11
N ASP A 101 3.66 -5.97 25.43
CA ASP A 101 3.41 -4.99 26.50
C ASP A 101 4.19 -3.68 26.33
N TRP A 102 4.40 -3.27 25.06
CA TRP A 102 5.00 -1.96 24.78
C TRP A 102 3.91 -0.89 24.85
N ASN A 103 4.02 0.04 25.70
CA ASN A 103 3.06 1.14 25.82
C ASN A 103 3.28 2.17 24.70
N LEU A 104 2.85 1.85 23.48
CA LEU A 104 3.15 2.64 22.28
C LEU A 104 2.18 3.81 22.10
N ASP A 105 2.73 4.99 21.87
CA ASP A 105 1.97 6.16 21.41
C ASP A 105 2.06 6.22 19.88
N LEU A 106 1.03 5.72 19.20
CA LEU A 106 1.00 5.66 17.74
C LEU A 106 1.07 7.04 17.09
N GLY A 107 0.53 8.07 17.75
CA GLY A 107 0.61 9.44 17.26
C GLY A 107 2.05 9.94 17.21
N ASN A 108 2.81 9.70 18.28
CA ASN A 108 4.23 10.07 18.31
C ASN A 108 5.06 9.23 17.33
N ILE A 109 4.76 7.93 17.20
CA ILE A 109 5.42 7.08 16.19
C ILE A 109 5.19 7.64 14.78
N ALA A 110 3.95 8.03 14.46
CA ALA A 110 3.65 8.65 13.17
C ALA A 110 4.45 9.93 12.94
N MET A 111 4.65 10.73 13.99
CA MET A 111 5.42 11.98 13.91
C MET A 111 6.91 11.75 13.59
N LEU A 112 7.48 10.61 13.99
CA LEU A 112 8.89 10.29 13.71
C LEU A 112 9.16 10.23 12.20
N TRP A 113 8.19 9.79 11.40
CA TRP A 113 8.37 9.65 9.95
C TRP A 113 8.41 10.99 9.20
N ARG A 114 8.03 12.07 9.85
CA ARG A 114 8.10 13.42 9.26
C ARG A 114 9.52 13.86 8.90
N GLY A 115 10.51 13.31 9.59
CA GLY A 115 11.92 13.59 9.33
C GLY A 115 12.55 12.79 8.21
N GLY A 116 11.82 11.86 7.70
CA GLY A 116 12.34 10.98 6.64
C GLY A 116 12.21 11.57 5.23
N UNK A 117 12.91 10.93 4.55
CA UNK A 117 13.02 11.32 3.20
C UNK A 117 11.81 11.27 2.34
N UNK A 118 11.08 10.60 2.36
CA UNK A 118 9.91 10.50 1.58
C UNK A 118 8.74 11.31 2.06
N UNK A 119 9.05 11.85 2.96
CA UNK A 119 8.02 12.52 3.65
C UNK A 119 7.75 13.97 3.28
N UNK A 120 8.40 14.46 2.55
CA UNK A 120 8.16 15.80 2.11
C UNK A 120 6.79 15.95 1.52
N SER A 121 6.29 15.12 0.87
CA SER A 121 4.93 15.24 0.30
C SER A 121 3.83 14.80 1.26
N VAL A 122 4.17 14.21 2.39
CA VAL A 122 3.22 13.61 3.33
C VAL A 122 2.79 14.57 4.46
N ARG A 123 3.33 15.78 4.49
CA ARG A 123 3.07 16.76 5.56
C ARG A 123 1.58 17.04 5.77
N CYS A 124 0.81 17.16 4.70
CA CYS A 124 -0.64 17.38 4.79
C CYS A 124 -1.41 16.12 5.20
N PHE A 125 -0.95 14.97 4.76
CA PHE A 125 -1.57 13.67 5.08
C PHE A 125 -1.46 13.37 6.59
N TRP A 126 -0.28 13.59 7.18
CA TRP A 126 -0.03 13.29 8.59
C TRP A 126 -0.78 14.20 9.56
N ILE A 127 -0.94 15.47 9.20
CA ILE A 127 -1.73 16.41 10.02
C ILE A 127 -3.20 15.98 10.06
N LYS A 128 -3.74 15.55 8.91
CA LYS A 128 -5.11 15.05 8.82
C LYS A 128 -5.29 13.70 9.53
N SER A 129 -4.31 12.80 9.44
CA SER A 129 -4.40 11.49 10.09
C SER A 129 -4.29 11.57 11.61
N LYS A 130 -3.53 12.55 12.15
CA LYS A 130 -3.50 12.80 13.60
C LYS A 130 -4.86 13.26 14.12
N MET A 131 -5.65 13.95 13.28
CA MET A 131 -7.03 14.34 13.60
C MET A 131 -8.01 13.16 13.47
N LEU A 132 -7.65 12.12 12.70
CA LEU A 132 -8.53 10.99 12.38
C LEU A 132 -8.22 9.73 13.22
N MET A 133 -7.20 9.77 14.09
CA MET A 133 -6.85 8.65 14.98
C MET A 133 -7.09 8.97 16.47
N PRO A 134 -8.32 9.17 16.91
CA PRO A 134 -8.64 8.88 18.29
C PRO A 134 -8.57 7.35 18.47
N GLU A 135 -8.28 6.90 19.68
CA GLU A 135 -8.10 5.48 20.03
C GLU A 135 -9.24 4.56 19.58
N THR A 136 -10.37 5.15 19.21
CA THR A 136 -11.57 4.43 18.76
C THR A 136 -11.69 4.28 17.24
N ALA A 137 -10.79 4.90 16.44
CA ALA A 137 -10.96 4.95 14.98
C ALA A 137 -10.55 3.65 14.27
N ILE A 138 -9.69 2.86 14.88
CA ILE A 138 -9.21 1.60 14.26
C ILE A 138 -10.34 0.56 14.20
N CYS A 139 -11.27 0.62 15.17
CA CYS A 139 -12.41 -0.30 15.19
C CYS A 139 -13.45 0.00 14.09
N LYS A 140 -13.39 1.19 13.47
CA LYS A 140 -14.37 1.61 12.44
C LYS A 140 -13.91 1.37 11.00
N THR A 141 -12.63 1.00 10.78
CA THR A 141 -12.16 0.72 9.41
C THR A 141 -12.78 -0.54 8.82
N SER A 142 -13.19 -1.50 9.65
CA SER A 142 -13.94 -2.66 9.17
C SER A 142 -15.35 -2.31 8.68
N SER A 143 -15.91 -1.15 9.08
CA SER A 143 -17.21 -0.70 8.63
C SER A 143 -17.16 0.05 7.28
N TRP A 144 -16.00 0.61 6.91
CA TRP A 144 -15.84 1.30 5.61
C TRP A 144 -15.83 0.32 4.43
N ILE A 145 -15.35 -0.90 4.65
CA ILE A 145 -15.38 -1.95 3.62
C ILE A 145 -16.83 -2.35 3.27
N ARG A 146 -17.77 -2.17 4.20
CA ARG A 146 -19.18 -2.47 3.96
C ARG A 146 -19.91 -1.44 3.10
N ILE A 147 -19.45 -0.20 3.07
CA ILE A 147 -20.14 0.89 2.35
C ILE A 147 -19.87 0.82 0.85
N SER A 148 -18.68 0.38 0.44
CA SER A 148 -18.32 0.27 -0.99
C SER A 148 -18.91 -0.97 -1.68
N ALA A 149 -19.55 -1.88 -0.92
CA ALA A 149 -20.15 -3.09 -1.51
C ALA A 149 -21.65 -2.93 -1.81
N GLN A 150 -22.23 -1.74 -1.56
CA GLN A 150 -23.67 -1.49 -1.73
C GLN A 150 -24.01 -0.35 -2.71
N SER A 151 -23.04 0.10 -3.53
CA SER A 151 -23.29 1.09 -4.57
C SER A 151 -23.02 0.55 -5.97
#